data_a86aa8de5861044ee21a7b27ef9aa3f8
#
_entry.id   a86aa8de5861044ee21a7b27ef9aa3f8
#
_cell.length_a   1.000
_cell.length_b   1.000
_cell.length_c   1.000
_cell.angle_alpha   90.00
_cell.angle_beta   90.00
_cell.angle_gamma   90.00
#
_symmetry.space_group_name_H-M   'P 1'
#
loop_
_entity.id
_entity.type
_entity.pdbx_description
1 polymer ?
#
loop_
_entity_poly.entity_id
_entity_poly.type
_entity_poly.pdbx_seq_one_letter_code
_entity_poly.pdbx_strand_id
1 'polypeptide(L)'
;MLAEETQEAGRFAMACTVSGIVAGYDGSPASQEALDWAAWAATAHGSVLTVCHVWGRAVPGDATADLAWKYGERVVADGVQHAQGSFGTSEVRPLLVSGSPSSVLCELSQSADMVVLGSRGRGELAGLLLGSVSSQVAAHARGIVVVARGHWRPVPGYVPLPVVVGADGSGASQPAVAFAFAEAALRDVPLLAVCALADTPNILGGARFLEADFE
;
A
#
# COMPACT_ATOMS: atom_id res chain seq x y z
N MET A 1 -14.40 5.56 -38.53
CA MET A 1 -14.28 6.72 -37.62
C MET A 1 -15.10 6.54 -36.37
N LEU A 2 -16.40 6.15 -36.40
CA LEU A 2 -17.20 5.90 -35.18
C LEU A 2 -16.89 4.56 -34.45
N ALA A 3 -16.24 3.61 -35.13
CA ALA A 3 -15.90 2.30 -34.54
C ALA A 3 -14.55 2.30 -33.75
N GLU A 4 -13.64 3.21 -34.07
CA GLU A 4 -12.36 3.35 -33.39
C GLU A 4 -12.51 4.09 -32.07
N GLU A 5 -13.40 5.11 -32.00
CA GLU A 5 -13.70 5.82 -30.75
C GLU A 5 -14.37 4.92 -29.69
N THR A 6 -15.18 3.93 -30.13
CA THR A 6 -15.82 2.96 -29.21
C THR A 6 -14.81 1.95 -28.66
N GLN A 7 -13.74 1.66 -29.42
CA GLN A 7 -12.71 0.71 -29.02
C GLN A 7 -11.71 1.31 -28.02
N GLU A 8 -11.45 2.63 -28.10
CA GLU A 8 -10.64 3.34 -27.11
C GLU A 8 -11.36 3.51 -25.77
N ALA A 9 -12.66 3.82 -25.78
CA ALA A 9 -13.46 3.88 -24.56
C ALA A 9 -13.56 2.53 -23.83
N GLY A 10 -13.49 1.41 -24.55
CA GLY A 10 -13.47 0.05 -23.99
C GLY A 10 -12.13 -0.35 -23.34
N ARG A 11 -11.03 0.35 -23.64
CA ARG A 11 -9.71 0.07 -23.03
C ARG A 11 -9.61 0.54 -21.56
N PHE A 12 -10.49 1.40 -21.10
CA PHE A 12 -10.49 1.96 -19.75
C PHE A 12 -11.28 1.16 -18.72
N ALA A 13 -11.98 0.09 -19.13
CA ALA A 13 -12.82 -0.75 -18.26
C ALA A 13 -12.37 -2.21 -18.18
N MET A 14 -11.13 -2.51 -18.53
CA MET A 14 -10.58 -3.84 -18.23
C MET A 14 -10.29 -3.91 -16.73
N ALA A 15 -10.93 -4.86 -16.05
CA ALA A 15 -10.54 -5.30 -14.71
C ALA A 15 -9.04 -5.62 -14.75
N CYS A 16 -8.22 -4.69 -14.24
CA CYS A 16 -6.77 -4.84 -14.24
C CYS A 16 -6.45 -5.84 -13.13
N THR A 17 -6.37 -7.12 -13.48
CA THR A 17 -5.91 -8.15 -12.55
C THR A 17 -4.40 -8.00 -12.42
N VAL A 18 -3.94 -7.57 -11.26
CA VAL A 18 -2.52 -7.41 -10.92
C VAL A 18 -2.17 -8.45 -9.87
N SER A 19 -1.14 -9.25 -10.13
CA SER A 19 -0.52 -10.12 -9.14
C SER A 19 0.69 -9.44 -8.52
N GLY A 20 1.05 -9.83 -7.30
CA GLY A 20 2.19 -9.27 -6.60
C GLY A 20 1.86 -8.01 -5.79
N ILE A 21 2.85 -7.19 -5.53
CA ILE A 21 2.74 -6.00 -4.70
C ILE A 21 2.43 -4.77 -5.55
N VAL A 22 1.41 -4.00 -5.17
CA VAL A 22 1.04 -2.74 -5.82
C VAL A 22 1.43 -1.58 -4.92
N ALA A 23 2.30 -0.69 -5.40
CA ALA A 23 2.62 0.56 -4.71
C ALA A 23 1.85 1.73 -5.34
N GLY A 24 0.99 2.39 -4.57
CA GLY A 24 0.36 3.65 -4.98
C GLY A 24 1.38 4.79 -4.89
N TYR A 25 1.67 5.41 -6.04
CA TYR A 25 2.72 6.40 -6.15
C TYR A 25 2.22 7.69 -6.80
N ASP A 26 2.41 8.82 -6.12
CA ASP A 26 2.03 10.15 -6.61
C ASP A 26 3.21 11.13 -6.70
N GLY A 27 4.43 10.66 -6.43
CA GLY A 27 5.65 11.47 -6.42
C GLY A 27 5.83 12.31 -5.14
N SER A 28 4.97 12.14 -4.14
CA SER A 28 5.18 12.78 -2.83
C SER A 28 6.26 12.05 -2.01
N PRO A 29 6.91 12.72 -1.04
CA PRO A 29 7.88 12.07 -0.16
C PRO A 29 7.32 10.83 0.54
N ALA A 30 6.08 10.88 1.01
CA ALA A 30 5.45 9.74 1.67
C ALA A 30 5.17 8.57 0.71
N SER A 31 4.81 8.84 -0.55
CA SER A 31 4.67 7.79 -1.56
C SER A 31 6.03 7.20 -1.97
N GLN A 32 7.10 7.98 -1.88
CA GLN A 32 8.46 7.50 -2.13
C GLN A 32 8.92 6.55 -1.01
N GLU A 33 8.67 6.90 0.26
CA GLU A 33 8.91 6.01 1.40
C GLU A 33 8.12 4.69 1.28
N ALA A 34 6.87 4.78 0.83
CA ALA A 34 6.03 3.61 0.58
C ALA A 34 6.58 2.74 -0.56
N LEU A 35 7.08 3.37 -1.62
CA LEU A 35 7.69 2.67 -2.74
C LEU A 35 8.99 1.97 -2.34
N ASP A 36 9.82 2.59 -1.50
CA ASP A 36 11.01 1.96 -0.92
C ASP A 36 10.64 0.71 -0.13
N TRP A 37 9.61 0.81 0.71
CA TRP A 37 9.11 -0.34 1.48
C TRP A 37 8.56 -1.44 0.56
N ALA A 38 7.78 -1.08 -0.46
CA ALA A 38 7.21 -2.02 -1.41
C ALA A 38 8.28 -2.74 -2.24
N ALA A 39 9.35 -2.04 -2.64
CA ALA A 39 10.47 -2.62 -3.36
C ALA A 39 11.25 -3.64 -2.50
N TRP A 40 11.48 -3.31 -1.23
CA TRP A 40 12.03 -4.26 -0.28
C TRP A 40 11.12 -5.48 -0.09
N ALA A 41 9.83 -5.26 0.14
CA ALA A 41 8.87 -6.34 0.33
C ALA A 41 8.79 -7.25 -0.91
N ALA A 42 8.76 -6.67 -2.12
CA ALA A 42 8.77 -7.43 -3.36
C ALA A 42 9.99 -8.34 -3.49
N THR A 43 11.17 -7.82 -3.11
CA THR A 43 12.41 -8.61 -3.08
C THR A 43 12.33 -9.73 -2.04
N ALA A 44 11.88 -9.42 -0.83
CA ALA A 44 11.80 -10.36 0.29
C ALA A 44 10.78 -11.48 0.05
N HIS A 45 9.65 -11.15 -0.58
CA HIS A 45 8.59 -12.12 -0.93
C HIS A 45 8.80 -12.80 -2.30
N GLY A 46 9.82 -12.41 -3.07
CA GLY A 46 10.03 -12.92 -4.43
C GLY A 46 8.88 -12.55 -5.39
N SER A 47 8.28 -11.38 -5.20
CA SER A 47 7.06 -10.93 -5.87
C SER A 47 7.34 -9.83 -6.89
N VAL A 48 6.45 -9.68 -7.87
CA VAL A 48 6.48 -8.56 -8.82
C VAL A 48 6.04 -7.28 -8.12
N LEU A 49 6.70 -6.16 -8.39
CA LEU A 49 6.28 -4.83 -7.94
C LEU A 49 5.59 -4.08 -9.07
N THR A 50 4.37 -3.62 -8.85
CA THR A 50 3.65 -2.72 -9.74
C THR A 50 3.62 -1.31 -9.14
N VAL A 51 4.22 -0.34 -9.84
CA VAL A 51 4.14 1.08 -9.49
C VAL A 51 2.90 1.67 -10.14
N CYS A 52 1.90 1.98 -9.34
CA CYS A 52 0.60 2.47 -9.79
C CYS A 52 0.45 3.97 -9.54
N HIS A 53 0.22 4.75 -10.61
CA HIS A 53 -0.24 6.13 -10.51
C HIS A 53 -1.65 6.25 -11.04
N VAL A 54 -2.52 6.91 -10.26
CA VAL A 54 -3.90 7.16 -10.67
C VAL A 54 -4.07 8.65 -10.90
N TRP A 55 -4.38 9.01 -12.13
CA TRP A 55 -4.64 10.39 -12.50
C TRP A 55 -6.14 10.69 -12.57
N GLY A 56 -6.51 11.94 -12.30
CA GLY A 56 -7.92 12.35 -12.23
C GLY A 56 -8.66 12.17 -13.56
N ARG A 57 -9.98 12.00 -13.47
CA ARG A 57 -10.86 11.90 -14.63
C ARG A 57 -10.76 13.19 -15.46
N ALA A 58 -10.11 13.13 -16.62
CA ALA A 58 -10.25 14.16 -17.63
C ALA A 58 -11.40 13.79 -18.56
N VAL A 59 -12.07 14.81 -19.09
CA VAL A 59 -13.10 14.60 -20.12
C VAL A 59 -12.39 14.26 -21.43
N PRO A 60 -12.78 13.20 -22.14
CA PRO A 60 -12.19 12.86 -23.43
C PRO A 60 -12.27 14.05 -24.41
N GLY A 61 -11.15 14.38 -25.05
CA GLY A 61 -11.07 15.50 -26.02
C GLY A 61 -10.67 16.85 -25.40
N ASP A 62 -10.38 16.92 -24.10
CA ASP A 62 -9.85 18.10 -23.45
C ASP A 62 -8.31 18.12 -23.55
N ALA A 63 -7.73 19.23 -24.01
CA ALA A 63 -6.27 19.42 -24.09
C ALA A 63 -5.58 19.24 -22.74
N THR A 64 -6.31 19.41 -21.63
CA THR A 64 -5.83 19.18 -20.28
C THR A 64 -5.64 17.67 -19.96
N ALA A 65 -6.40 16.80 -20.64
CA ALA A 65 -6.30 15.34 -20.50
C ALA A 65 -4.94 14.82 -20.97
N ASP A 66 -4.47 15.30 -22.13
CA ASP A 66 -3.18 14.90 -22.70
C ASP A 66 -2.00 15.35 -21.80
N LEU A 67 -2.11 16.54 -21.22
CA LEU A 67 -1.10 17.04 -20.29
C LEU A 67 -1.09 16.24 -18.99
N ALA A 68 -2.25 15.92 -18.45
CA ALA A 68 -2.39 15.11 -17.24
C ALA A 68 -1.88 13.68 -17.46
N TRP A 69 -2.17 13.08 -18.61
CA TRP A 69 -1.65 11.77 -19.01
C TRP A 69 -0.12 11.79 -19.07
N LYS A 70 0.48 12.71 -19.84
CA LYS A 70 1.94 12.85 -19.96
C LYS A 70 2.61 13.10 -18.61
N TYR A 71 1.96 13.85 -17.73
CA TYR A 71 2.43 14.04 -16.37
C TYR A 71 2.40 12.73 -15.59
N GLY A 72 1.30 11.97 -15.67
CA GLY A 72 1.18 10.65 -15.03
C GLY A 72 2.22 9.65 -15.53
N GLU A 73 2.51 9.64 -16.83
CA GLU A 73 3.57 8.80 -17.42
C GLU A 73 4.95 9.10 -16.81
N ARG A 74 5.28 10.38 -16.61
CA ARG A 74 6.53 10.78 -15.94
C ARG A 74 6.56 10.32 -14.50
N VAL A 75 5.49 10.54 -13.75
CA VAL A 75 5.41 10.11 -12.33
C VAL A 75 5.63 8.61 -12.22
N VAL A 76 4.97 7.81 -13.06
CA VAL A 76 5.17 6.34 -13.05
C VAL A 76 6.59 5.97 -13.43
N ALA A 77 7.14 6.58 -14.48
CA ALA A 77 8.51 6.31 -14.93
C ALA A 77 9.54 6.63 -13.85
N ASP A 78 9.41 7.78 -13.18
CA ASP A 78 10.27 8.18 -12.07
C ASP A 78 10.17 7.17 -10.91
N GLY A 79 8.97 6.71 -10.57
CA GLY A 79 8.76 5.69 -9.55
C GLY A 79 9.38 4.33 -9.92
N VAL A 80 9.24 3.89 -11.15
CA VAL A 80 9.86 2.64 -11.64
C VAL A 80 11.38 2.73 -11.58
N GLN A 81 11.96 3.84 -12.05
CA GLN A 81 13.41 4.06 -11.99
C GLN A 81 13.92 4.06 -10.56
N HIS A 82 13.18 4.71 -9.65
CA HIS A 82 13.52 4.74 -8.23
C HIS A 82 13.51 3.33 -7.60
N ALA A 83 12.45 2.55 -7.84
CA ALA A 83 12.31 1.20 -7.31
C ALA A 83 13.40 0.25 -7.81
N GLN A 84 13.74 0.32 -9.10
CA GLN A 84 14.81 -0.50 -9.69
C GLN A 84 16.19 -0.17 -9.12
N GLY A 85 16.44 1.09 -8.74
CA GLY A 85 17.71 1.52 -8.14
C GLY A 85 17.84 1.20 -6.66
N SER A 86 16.74 0.94 -5.94
CA SER A 86 16.75 0.91 -4.47
C SER A 86 17.10 -0.45 -3.85
N PHE A 87 16.57 -1.56 -4.35
CA PHE A 87 16.66 -2.87 -3.67
C PHE A 87 16.94 -4.06 -4.61
N GLY A 88 17.37 -3.81 -5.85
CA GLY A 88 17.63 -4.89 -6.81
C GLY A 88 16.36 -5.68 -7.16
N THR A 89 15.20 -5.05 -7.06
CA THR A 89 13.90 -5.65 -7.38
C THR A 89 13.90 -6.15 -8.81
N SER A 90 13.72 -7.44 -9.02
CA SER A 90 13.94 -8.10 -10.31
C SER A 90 12.91 -7.74 -11.37
N GLU A 91 11.68 -7.43 -10.96
CA GLU A 91 10.60 -7.08 -11.89
C GLU A 91 9.74 -5.93 -11.35
N VAL A 92 9.84 -4.77 -12.00
CA VAL A 92 9.03 -3.58 -11.69
C VAL A 92 8.19 -3.22 -12.91
N ARG A 93 6.88 -3.16 -12.73
CA ARG A 93 5.91 -2.86 -13.79
C ARG A 93 5.28 -1.47 -13.59
N PRO A 94 5.19 -0.64 -14.62
CA PRO A 94 4.41 0.60 -14.58
C PRO A 94 2.92 0.31 -14.71
N LEU A 95 2.08 1.06 -14.00
CA LEU A 95 0.64 1.05 -14.16
C LEU A 95 0.09 2.48 -14.03
N LEU A 96 -0.43 3.02 -15.13
CA LEU A 96 -1.08 4.32 -15.18
C LEU A 96 -2.58 4.12 -15.42
N VAL A 97 -3.42 4.59 -14.50
CA VAL A 97 -4.88 4.41 -14.56
C VAL A 97 -5.57 5.74 -14.38
N SER A 98 -6.66 5.96 -15.11
CA SER A 98 -7.53 7.12 -14.89
C SER A 98 -8.64 6.76 -13.90
N GLY A 99 -8.94 7.68 -12.96
CA GLY A 99 -10.06 7.47 -12.04
C GLY A 99 -9.87 8.11 -10.67
N SER A 100 -10.62 7.62 -9.70
CA SER A 100 -10.44 7.96 -8.30
C SER A 100 -9.34 7.08 -7.69
N PRO A 101 -8.27 7.64 -7.12
CA PRO A 101 -7.17 6.86 -6.56
C PRO A 101 -7.61 5.80 -5.56
N SER A 102 -8.53 6.15 -4.63
CA SER A 102 -9.02 5.20 -3.64
C SER A 102 -9.82 4.06 -4.27
N SER A 103 -10.68 4.36 -5.25
CA SER A 103 -11.50 3.33 -5.92
C SER A 103 -10.63 2.35 -6.70
N VAL A 104 -9.68 2.87 -7.49
CA VAL A 104 -8.76 2.04 -8.29
C VAL A 104 -7.91 1.14 -7.39
N LEU A 105 -7.34 1.68 -6.32
CA LEU A 105 -6.51 0.91 -5.39
C LEU A 105 -7.31 -0.14 -4.61
N CYS A 106 -8.56 0.14 -4.25
CA CYS A 106 -9.48 -0.86 -3.69
C CYS A 106 -9.82 -1.98 -4.68
N GLU A 107 -9.97 -1.66 -5.97
CA GLU A 107 -10.15 -2.69 -7.01
C GLU A 107 -8.91 -3.57 -7.15
N LEU A 108 -7.73 -2.96 -7.26
CA LEU A 108 -6.46 -3.67 -7.37
C LEU A 108 -6.20 -4.58 -6.16
N SER A 109 -6.64 -4.19 -4.97
CA SER A 109 -6.49 -5.00 -3.75
C SER A 109 -7.21 -6.34 -3.79
N GLN A 110 -8.12 -6.57 -4.75
CA GLN A 110 -8.82 -7.84 -4.88
C GLN A 110 -7.95 -8.96 -5.49
N SER A 111 -6.93 -8.59 -6.23
CA SER A 111 -6.06 -9.53 -6.95
C SER A 111 -4.57 -9.37 -6.60
N ALA A 112 -4.17 -8.22 -6.05
CA ALA A 112 -2.83 -8.00 -5.55
C ALA A 112 -2.60 -8.77 -4.25
N ASP A 113 -1.38 -9.26 -4.05
CA ASP A 113 -0.98 -9.87 -2.78
C ASP A 113 -0.97 -8.80 -1.66
N MET A 114 -0.64 -7.56 -2.03
CA MET A 114 -0.55 -6.44 -1.10
C MET A 114 -0.66 -5.10 -1.84
N VAL A 115 -1.33 -4.12 -1.23
CA VAL A 115 -1.34 -2.72 -1.67
C VAL A 115 -0.57 -1.87 -0.65
N VAL A 116 0.45 -1.15 -1.12
CA VAL A 116 1.33 -0.32 -0.29
C VAL A 116 1.12 1.15 -0.62
N LEU A 117 0.90 1.96 0.40
CA LEU A 117 0.61 3.39 0.27
C LEU A 117 1.44 4.21 1.25
N GLY A 118 1.74 5.44 0.89
CA GLY A 118 2.23 6.43 1.84
C GLY A 118 1.13 6.86 2.81
N SER A 119 1.52 7.25 4.02
CA SER A 119 0.56 7.73 5.02
C SER A 119 -0.15 9.02 4.59
N ARG A 120 0.46 9.80 3.68
CA ARG A 120 -0.08 11.04 3.11
C ARG A 120 0.24 11.13 1.62
N GLY A 121 -0.39 12.06 0.91
CA GLY A 121 -0.11 12.37 -0.48
C GLY A 121 0.15 13.88 -0.65
N ARG A 122 0.00 14.39 -1.87
CA ARG A 122 0.24 15.80 -2.22
C ARG A 122 -0.67 16.82 -1.51
N GLY A 123 -1.82 16.39 -0.97
CA GLY A 123 -2.75 17.25 -0.24
C GLY A 123 -2.45 17.22 1.25
N GLU A 124 -1.55 18.05 1.74
CA GLU A 124 -1.21 18.14 3.15
C GLU A 124 -2.29 18.88 3.94
N LEU A 125 -3.13 18.14 4.65
CA LEU A 125 -3.89 18.69 5.77
C LEU A 125 -3.10 18.43 7.05
N ALA A 126 -2.55 19.49 7.64
CA ALA A 126 -1.82 19.42 8.89
C ALA A 126 -2.73 18.85 10.01
N GLY A 127 -2.22 17.85 10.75
CA GLY A 127 -2.92 17.29 11.92
C GLY A 127 -3.62 15.94 11.68
N LEU A 128 -3.77 15.46 10.44
CA LEU A 128 -4.31 14.13 10.19
C LEU A 128 -3.21 13.07 10.21
N LEU A 129 -3.50 11.91 10.82
CA LEU A 129 -2.58 10.76 10.86
C LEU A 129 -2.46 10.07 9.50
N LEU A 130 -3.54 10.05 8.70
CA LEU A 130 -3.62 9.43 7.38
C LEU A 130 -4.23 10.40 6.37
N GLY A 131 -3.79 10.31 5.13
CA GLY A 131 -4.39 11.01 4.00
C GLY A 131 -5.74 10.40 3.59
N SER A 132 -6.52 11.12 2.78
CA SER A 132 -7.85 10.66 2.34
C SER A 132 -7.81 9.35 1.56
N VAL A 133 -6.83 9.17 0.66
CA VAL A 133 -6.68 7.94 -0.11
C VAL A 133 -6.30 6.78 0.80
N SER A 134 -5.27 6.93 1.63
CA SER A 134 -4.80 5.88 2.53
C SER A 134 -5.87 5.44 3.52
N SER A 135 -6.66 6.39 4.08
CA SER A 135 -7.77 6.07 4.97
C SER A 135 -8.89 5.30 4.27
N GLN A 136 -9.25 5.70 3.05
CA GLN A 136 -10.31 5.02 2.29
C GLN A 136 -9.88 3.63 1.85
N VAL A 137 -8.64 3.47 1.37
CA VAL A 137 -8.14 2.15 0.96
C VAL A 137 -8.02 1.22 2.16
N ALA A 138 -7.47 1.68 3.29
CA ALA A 138 -7.39 0.87 4.51
C ALA A 138 -8.76 0.41 5.02
N ALA A 139 -9.82 1.21 4.82
CA ALA A 139 -11.17 0.87 5.25
C ALA A 139 -11.95 -0.04 4.29
N HIS A 140 -11.64 -0.01 2.98
CA HIS A 140 -12.48 -0.63 1.96
C HIS A 140 -11.77 -1.65 1.06
N ALA A 141 -10.47 -1.79 1.15
CA ALA A 141 -9.72 -2.81 0.42
C ALA A 141 -10.13 -4.23 0.86
N ARG A 142 -9.97 -5.20 -0.03
CA ARG A 142 -10.30 -6.60 0.22
C ARG A 142 -9.08 -7.49 0.45
N GLY A 143 -7.89 -6.91 0.37
CA GLY A 143 -6.60 -7.58 0.58
C GLY A 143 -5.77 -6.88 1.65
N ILE A 144 -4.51 -7.25 1.71
CA ILE A 144 -3.55 -6.65 2.63
C ILE A 144 -3.23 -5.22 2.19
N VAL A 145 -3.37 -4.27 3.11
CA VAL A 145 -2.99 -2.87 2.90
C VAL A 145 -1.89 -2.50 3.88
N VAL A 146 -0.81 -2.00 3.33
CA VAL A 146 0.30 -1.44 4.11
C VAL A 146 0.30 0.08 3.94
N VAL A 147 0.27 0.80 5.05
CA VAL A 147 0.47 2.25 5.06
C VAL A 147 1.84 2.53 5.64
N ALA A 148 2.79 2.80 4.76
CA ALA A 148 4.16 3.12 5.16
C ALA A 148 4.21 4.52 5.77
N ARG A 149 4.92 4.64 6.90
CA ARG A 149 5.09 5.89 7.62
C ARG A 149 6.46 5.97 8.23
N GLY A 150 7.18 7.03 7.90
CA GLY A 150 8.52 7.28 8.42
C GLY A 150 9.61 6.48 7.69
N HIS A 151 10.85 6.74 8.08
CA HIS A 151 12.02 6.09 7.47
C HIS A 151 12.18 4.69 8.06
N TRP A 152 11.89 3.67 7.26
CA TRP A 152 12.00 2.27 7.70
C TRP A 152 13.28 1.58 7.23
N ARG A 153 14.16 2.26 6.49
CA ARG A 153 15.39 1.65 5.96
C ARG A 153 16.20 0.97 7.07
N PRO A 154 16.63 -0.27 6.85
CA PRO A 154 17.54 -0.91 7.79
C PRO A 154 18.80 -0.05 7.95
N VAL A 155 19.02 0.47 9.16
CA VAL A 155 20.24 1.21 9.50
C VAL A 155 21.20 0.23 10.13
N PRO A 156 22.47 0.13 9.67
CA PRO A 156 23.45 -0.73 10.30
C PRO A 156 23.57 -0.44 11.81
N GLY A 157 23.44 -1.48 12.65
CA GLY A 157 23.48 -1.34 14.09
C GLY A 157 22.13 -1.03 14.77
N TYR A 158 21.03 -0.96 14.01
CA TYR A 158 19.69 -0.83 14.56
C TYR A 158 19.17 -2.18 15.05
N VAL A 159 18.63 -2.22 16.26
CA VAL A 159 17.95 -3.42 16.77
C VAL A 159 16.61 -3.55 16.02
N PRO A 160 16.35 -4.67 15.35
CA PRO A 160 15.08 -4.87 14.66
C PRO A 160 13.91 -4.78 15.66
N LEU A 161 12.90 -3.97 15.31
CA LEU A 161 11.69 -3.88 16.12
C LEU A 161 10.78 -5.08 15.86
N PRO A 162 10.04 -5.55 16.87
CA PRO A 162 9.10 -6.65 16.70
C PRO A 162 7.97 -6.27 15.73
N VAL A 163 7.40 -7.27 15.08
CA VAL A 163 6.09 -7.14 14.46
C VAL A 163 5.05 -7.14 15.56
N VAL A 164 4.13 -6.18 15.53
CA VAL A 164 3.04 -6.08 16.51
C VAL A 164 1.71 -6.34 15.81
N VAL A 165 0.90 -7.25 16.33
CA VAL A 165 -0.44 -7.54 15.81
C VAL A 165 -1.51 -7.30 16.87
N GLY A 166 -2.58 -6.61 16.49
CA GLY A 166 -3.80 -6.52 17.29
C GLY A 166 -4.66 -7.77 17.05
N ALA A 167 -5.04 -8.46 18.12
CA ALA A 167 -5.91 -9.61 18.06
C ALA A 167 -7.01 -9.49 19.12
N ASP A 168 -8.26 -9.65 18.73
CA ASP A 168 -9.44 -9.61 19.60
C ASP A 168 -10.08 -11.00 19.83
N GLY A 169 -9.46 -12.05 19.28
CA GLY A 169 -9.97 -13.43 19.32
C GLY A 169 -11.08 -13.71 18.32
N SER A 170 -11.51 -12.73 17.53
CA SER A 170 -12.54 -12.94 16.48
C SER A 170 -11.93 -13.62 15.24
N GLY A 171 -12.82 -14.27 14.44
CA GLY A 171 -12.42 -14.79 13.13
C GLY A 171 -11.93 -13.70 12.17
N ALA A 172 -12.32 -12.45 12.38
CA ALA A 172 -11.88 -11.32 11.56
C ALA A 172 -10.42 -10.93 11.80
N SER A 173 -9.85 -11.18 12.99
CA SER A 173 -8.46 -10.92 13.29
C SER A 173 -7.50 -12.01 12.80
N GLN A 174 -7.99 -13.21 12.46
CA GLN A 174 -7.15 -14.34 12.04
C GLN A 174 -6.25 -14.05 10.83
N PRO A 175 -6.72 -13.40 9.74
CA PRO A 175 -5.85 -13.06 8.60
C PRO A 175 -4.72 -12.11 8.99
N ALA A 176 -4.98 -11.15 9.88
CA ALA A 176 -3.95 -10.23 10.37
C ALA A 176 -2.89 -10.95 11.21
N VAL A 177 -3.32 -11.90 12.05
CA VAL A 177 -2.42 -12.73 12.86
C VAL A 177 -1.55 -13.60 11.95
N ALA A 178 -2.15 -14.30 10.97
CA ALA A 178 -1.40 -15.12 10.03
C ALA A 178 -0.35 -14.31 9.22
N PHE A 179 -0.74 -13.11 8.77
CA PHE A 179 0.17 -12.20 8.08
C PHE A 179 1.31 -11.74 8.99
N ALA A 180 1.01 -11.39 10.24
CA ALA A 180 2.02 -10.95 11.21
C ALA A 180 3.05 -12.05 11.52
N PHE A 181 2.61 -13.31 11.63
CA PHE A 181 3.52 -14.45 11.78
C PHE A 181 4.46 -14.61 10.57
N ALA A 182 3.91 -14.55 9.36
CA ALA A 182 4.69 -14.63 8.14
C ALA A 182 5.72 -13.49 8.04
N GLU A 183 5.33 -12.26 8.37
CA GLU A 183 6.20 -11.09 8.35
C GLU A 183 7.29 -11.14 9.42
N ALA A 184 6.96 -11.61 10.63
CA ALA A 184 7.93 -11.76 11.70
C ALA A 184 8.99 -12.82 11.36
N ALA A 185 8.55 -13.95 10.81
CA ALA A 185 9.46 -15.02 10.35
C ALA A 185 10.33 -14.55 9.18
N LEU A 186 9.75 -13.83 8.20
CA LEU A 186 10.50 -13.30 7.05
C LEU A 186 11.60 -12.32 7.45
N ARG A 187 11.36 -11.52 8.50
CA ARG A 187 12.27 -10.49 8.99
C ARG A 187 13.21 -10.97 10.09
N ASP A 188 13.01 -12.19 10.56
CA ASP A 188 13.72 -12.75 11.72
C ASP A 188 13.63 -11.84 12.96
N VAL A 189 12.40 -11.43 13.30
CA VAL A 189 12.11 -10.55 14.44
C VAL A 189 11.01 -11.14 15.32
N PRO A 190 10.95 -10.76 16.60
CA PRO A 190 9.88 -11.18 17.50
C PRO A 190 8.50 -10.73 17.01
N LEU A 191 7.47 -11.52 17.32
CA LEU A 191 6.05 -11.15 17.15
C LEU A 191 5.44 -10.85 18.52
N LEU A 192 4.80 -9.67 18.63
CA LEU A 192 4.06 -9.27 19.81
C LEU A 192 2.57 -9.18 19.50
N ALA A 193 1.75 -10.00 20.14
CA ALA A 193 0.30 -9.93 20.03
C ALA A 193 -0.28 -9.02 21.12
N VAL A 194 -1.13 -8.09 20.73
CA VAL A 194 -1.80 -7.13 21.62
C VAL A 194 -3.31 -7.34 21.56
N CYS A 195 -3.93 -7.56 22.71
CA CYS A 195 -5.38 -7.62 22.85
C CYS A 195 -5.87 -6.45 23.70
N ALA A 196 -6.74 -5.61 23.13
CA ALA A 196 -7.41 -4.56 23.88
C ALA A 196 -8.69 -5.12 24.49
N LEU A 197 -8.77 -5.11 25.81
CA LEU A 197 -9.99 -5.51 26.54
C LEU A 197 -10.83 -4.26 26.78
N ALA A 198 -12.12 -4.33 26.44
CA ALA A 198 -13.07 -3.27 26.81
C ALA A 198 -13.18 -3.19 28.33
N ASP A 199 -13.03 -2.00 28.90
CA ASP A 199 -13.22 -1.75 30.31
C ASP A 199 -14.65 -2.14 30.73
N THR A 200 -14.76 -3.17 31.57
CA THR A 200 -15.95 -3.27 32.44
C THR A 200 -15.83 -2.18 33.50
N PRO A 201 -16.93 -1.49 33.88
CA PRO A 201 -16.89 -0.24 34.70
C PRO A 201 -16.25 -0.33 36.09
N ASN A 202 -15.59 -1.41 36.43
CA ASN A 202 -15.01 -1.65 37.76
C ASN A 202 -13.52 -2.06 37.77
N ILE A 203 -12.80 -1.95 36.64
CA ILE A 203 -11.37 -2.25 36.62
C ILE A 203 -10.64 -0.97 36.28
N LEU A 204 -9.94 -0.41 37.30
CA LEU A 204 -9.04 0.73 37.18
C LEU A 204 -8.08 0.57 36.01
N GLY A 205 -8.13 1.53 35.10
CA GLY A 205 -7.46 1.51 33.80
C GLY A 205 -5.96 1.21 33.92
N GLY A 206 -5.54 0.18 33.20
CA GLY A 206 -4.17 -0.16 32.97
C GLY A 206 -4.09 -1.16 31.81
N ALA A 207 -3.37 -0.81 30.74
CA ALA A 207 -3.03 -1.77 29.72
C ALA A 207 -2.19 -2.88 30.35
N ARG A 208 -2.68 -4.13 30.26
CA ARG A 208 -1.89 -5.31 30.63
C ARG A 208 -1.27 -5.88 29.37
N PHE A 209 0.05 -5.91 29.32
CA PHE A 209 0.79 -6.64 28.30
C PHE A 209 0.93 -8.09 28.79
N LEU A 210 0.43 -9.03 28.00
CA LEU A 210 0.70 -10.44 28.20
C LEU A 210 1.78 -10.83 27.20
N GLU A 211 2.98 -11.08 27.67
CA GLU A 211 4.00 -11.76 26.87
C GLU A 211 3.63 -13.23 26.80
N ALA A 212 3.41 -13.75 25.61
CA ALA A 212 3.30 -15.16 25.34
C ALA A 212 4.53 -15.57 24.55
N ASP A 213 5.43 -16.30 25.18
CA ASP A 213 6.50 -17.01 24.47
C ASP A 213 5.87 -18.21 23.78
N PHE A 214 5.85 -18.19 22.47
CA PHE A 214 5.49 -19.34 21.65
C PHE A 214 6.80 -20.07 21.28
N GLU A 215 7.05 -21.21 21.94
CA GLU A 215 8.05 -22.19 21.52
C GLU A 215 7.63 -22.94 20.24
#